data_23f6b2693fb2f5fa65e49d953162c083
#
_entry.id   23f6b2693fb2f5fa65e49d953162c083
#
_cell.length_a   1.000
_cell.length_b   1.000
_cell.length_c   1.000
_cell.angle_alpha   90.00
_cell.angle_beta   90.00
_cell.angle_gamma   90.00
#
_symmetry.space_group_name_H-M   'P 1'
#
loop_
_entity.id
_entity.type
_entity.pdbx_description
1 polymer ?
#
loop_
_entity_poly.entity_id
_entity_poly.type
_entity_poly.pdbx_seq_one_letter_code
_entity_poly.pdbx_strand_id
1 'polypeptide(L)'
;MKVNIKRVDKDFHLQGFGVSNVPVNIDGAESIGGHNLGARPMELMLMALGSCSSMDIISILRKQKIEPEDFQIEIDAKRRENETPAIFEKINMEFQFKGKLDETKVRRAVELSVEKYCSVYNIIKETAEITYSFKIVN
;
A
#
# COMPACT_ATOMS: atom_id res chain seq x y z
N MET A 1 14.78 -2.20 14.04
CA MET A 1 13.62 -2.88 13.42
C MET A 1 14.07 -4.21 12.87
N LYS A 2 13.34 -5.28 13.13
CA LYS A 2 13.70 -6.62 12.69
C LYS A 2 12.48 -7.35 12.13
N VAL A 3 12.64 -8.00 10.99
CA VAL A 3 11.65 -8.92 10.43
C VAL A 3 12.30 -10.26 10.17
N ASN A 4 11.51 -11.32 10.27
CA ASN A 4 11.95 -12.68 9.97
C ASN A 4 11.06 -13.24 8.86
N ILE A 5 11.66 -13.96 7.94
CA ILE A 5 10.93 -14.62 6.85
C ILE A 5 11.36 -16.08 6.84
N LYS A 6 10.39 -16.98 6.80
CA LYS A 6 10.67 -18.42 6.69
C LYS A 6 9.83 -19.07 5.61
N ARG A 7 10.40 -20.08 4.98
CA ARG A 7 9.72 -20.92 4.01
C ARG A 7 8.85 -21.95 4.74
N VAL A 8 7.59 -22.06 4.35
CA VAL A 8 6.62 -22.94 5.04
C VAL A 8 6.12 -24.12 4.23
N ASP A 9 6.53 -24.22 2.96
CA ASP A 9 6.31 -25.42 2.15
C ASP A 9 7.58 -25.77 1.34
N LYS A 10 7.49 -26.68 0.39
CA LYS A 10 8.62 -27.05 -0.45
C LYS A 10 8.76 -26.19 -1.71
N ASP A 11 7.83 -25.25 -1.91
CA ASP A 11 7.80 -24.40 -3.09
C ASP A 11 8.10 -22.92 -2.70
N PHE A 12 7.17 -22.02 -2.91
CA PHE A 12 7.40 -20.58 -2.77
C PHE A 12 6.63 -19.93 -1.64
N HIS A 13 5.88 -20.68 -0.84
CA HIS A 13 5.12 -20.10 0.26
C HIS A 13 6.04 -19.70 1.40
N LEU A 14 6.06 -18.41 1.68
CA LEU A 14 6.84 -17.79 2.74
C LEU A 14 5.91 -17.12 3.75
N GLN A 15 6.33 -17.02 4.99
CA GLN A 15 5.67 -16.21 6.00
C GLN A 15 6.65 -15.20 6.58
N GLY A 16 6.23 -13.94 6.58
CA GLY A 16 6.98 -12.85 7.20
C GLY A 16 6.38 -12.50 8.55
N PHE A 17 7.26 -12.16 9.50
CA PHE A 17 6.87 -11.79 10.87
C PHE A 17 7.57 -10.49 11.25
N GLY A 18 6.79 -9.53 11.69
CA GLY A 18 7.29 -8.30 12.30
C GLY A 18 7.13 -8.33 13.82
N VAL A 19 7.09 -7.15 14.44
CA VAL A 19 7.00 -7.02 15.88
C VAL A 19 5.70 -7.58 16.47
N SER A 20 4.60 -7.56 15.72
CA SER A 20 3.31 -8.10 16.17
C SER A 20 3.27 -9.63 16.19
N ASN A 21 4.23 -10.27 15.54
CA ASN A 21 4.29 -11.73 15.39
C ASN A 21 3.06 -12.35 14.70
N VAL A 22 2.35 -11.57 13.90
CA VAL A 22 1.24 -12.02 13.06
C VAL A 22 1.79 -12.30 11.66
N PRO A 23 1.57 -13.49 11.10
CA PRO A 23 2.18 -13.83 9.80
C PRO A 23 1.58 -13.04 8.65
N VAL A 24 2.46 -12.59 7.76
CA VAL A 24 2.11 -12.10 6.43
C VAL A 24 2.45 -13.21 5.44
N ASN A 25 1.44 -13.74 4.74
CA ASN A 25 1.65 -14.80 3.78
C ASN A 25 2.09 -14.25 2.43
N ILE A 26 3.12 -14.85 1.87
CA ILE A 26 3.75 -14.47 0.61
C ILE A 26 3.88 -15.74 -0.22
N ASP A 27 3.43 -15.71 -1.47
CA ASP A 27 3.54 -16.87 -2.34
C ASP A 27 3.69 -16.45 -3.80
N GLY A 28 4.11 -17.38 -4.62
CA GLY A 28 4.17 -17.23 -6.06
C GLY A 28 2.88 -17.66 -6.75
N ALA A 29 2.76 -17.30 -8.03
CA ALA A 29 1.69 -17.77 -8.88
C ALA A 29 1.83 -19.26 -9.17
N GLU A 30 0.72 -19.93 -9.48
CA GLU A 30 0.74 -21.34 -9.87
C GLU A 30 1.59 -21.58 -11.12
N SER A 31 1.66 -20.61 -12.03
CA SER A 31 2.47 -20.69 -13.25
C SER A 31 3.97 -20.88 -13.00
N ILE A 32 4.47 -20.47 -11.85
CA ILE A 32 5.90 -20.65 -11.48
C ILE A 32 6.10 -21.78 -10.47
N GLY A 33 5.04 -22.47 -10.06
CA GLY A 33 5.09 -23.53 -9.06
C GLY A 33 4.65 -23.10 -7.67
N GLY A 34 4.13 -21.89 -7.50
CA GLY A 34 3.50 -21.46 -6.26
C GLY A 34 2.07 -22.01 -6.12
N HIS A 35 1.43 -21.70 -5.00
CA HIS A 35 0.09 -22.18 -4.68
C HIS A 35 -0.90 -21.04 -4.42
N ASN A 36 -0.51 -19.82 -4.73
CA ASN A 36 -1.37 -18.63 -4.60
C ASN A 36 -1.93 -18.45 -3.17
N LEU A 37 -1.13 -18.73 -2.16
CA LEU A 37 -1.51 -18.67 -0.75
C LEU A 37 -1.13 -17.35 -0.06
N GLY A 38 -0.69 -16.37 -0.82
CA GLY A 38 -0.30 -15.08 -0.30
C GLY A 38 -0.04 -14.06 -1.38
N ALA A 39 0.29 -12.85 -0.95
CA ALA A 39 0.64 -11.77 -1.85
C ALA A 39 2.00 -12.00 -2.51
N ARG A 40 2.18 -11.41 -3.69
CA ARG A 40 3.50 -11.36 -4.34
C ARG A 40 4.36 -10.26 -3.70
N PRO A 41 5.69 -10.40 -3.73
CA PRO A 41 6.57 -9.36 -3.17
C PRO A 41 6.31 -7.95 -3.71
N MET A 42 6.08 -7.80 -5.01
CA MET A 42 5.80 -6.48 -5.59
C MET A 42 4.42 -5.96 -5.18
N GLU A 43 3.44 -6.83 -4.97
CA GLU A 43 2.16 -6.43 -4.38
C GLU A 43 2.32 -5.93 -2.95
N LEU A 44 3.20 -6.55 -2.16
CA LEU A 44 3.50 -6.11 -0.79
C LEU A 44 4.08 -4.70 -0.76
N MET A 45 4.87 -4.31 -1.74
CA MET A 45 5.37 -2.94 -1.86
C MET A 45 4.23 -1.95 -2.07
N LEU A 46 3.24 -2.28 -2.90
CA LEU A 46 2.06 -1.46 -3.11
C LEU A 46 1.18 -1.42 -1.85
N MET A 47 1.03 -2.54 -1.17
CA MET A 47 0.31 -2.60 0.11
C MET A 47 1.00 -1.76 1.17
N ALA A 48 2.33 -1.78 1.22
CA ALA A 48 3.10 -0.92 2.12
C ALA A 48 2.89 0.56 1.81
N LEU A 49 2.90 0.94 0.53
CA LEU A 49 2.64 2.31 0.10
C LEU A 49 1.24 2.77 0.53
N GLY A 50 0.23 1.98 0.20
CA GLY A 50 -1.16 2.31 0.53
C GLY A 50 -1.42 2.35 2.03
N SER A 51 -0.94 1.37 2.78
CA SER A 51 -1.15 1.31 4.23
C SER A 51 -0.40 2.41 4.98
N CYS A 52 0.82 2.74 4.56
CA CYS A 52 1.59 3.83 5.15
C CYS A 52 0.84 5.16 4.99
N SER A 53 0.42 5.47 3.78
CA SER A 53 -0.39 6.67 3.49
C SER A 53 -1.70 6.67 4.28
N SER A 54 -2.38 5.53 4.35
CA SER A 54 -3.66 5.39 5.04
C SER A 54 -3.57 5.65 6.54
N MET A 55 -2.52 5.14 7.18
CA MET A 55 -2.30 5.36 8.62
C MET A 55 -2.11 6.85 8.93
N ASP A 56 -1.36 7.56 8.10
CA ASP A 56 -1.18 9.01 8.24
C ASP A 56 -2.51 9.75 8.06
N ILE A 57 -3.26 9.41 7.02
CA ILE A 57 -4.57 10.03 6.73
C ILE A 57 -5.52 9.85 7.92
N ILE A 58 -5.65 8.62 8.42
CA ILE A 58 -6.51 8.30 9.56
C ILE A 58 -6.08 9.14 10.79
N SER A 59 -4.78 9.21 11.05
CA SER A 59 -4.24 9.97 12.17
C SER A 59 -4.55 11.46 12.05
N ILE A 60 -4.37 12.03 10.86
CA ILE A 60 -4.65 13.47 10.59
C ILE A 60 -6.14 13.77 10.75
N LEU A 61 -7.01 12.94 10.19
CA LEU A 61 -8.46 13.11 10.30
C LEU A 61 -8.94 13.01 11.75
N ARG A 62 -8.42 12.07 12.52
CA ARG A 62 -8.74 11.92 13.95
C ARG A 62 -8.37 13.15 14.76
N LYS A 63 -7.23 13.76 14.51
CA LYS A 63 -6.82 15.01 15.15
C LYS A 63 -7.79 16.14 14.87
N GLN A 64 -8.45 16.11 13.73
CA GLN A 64 -9.48 17.06 13.33
C GLN A 64 -10.90 16.65 13.77
N LYS A 65 -11.03 15.55 14.51
CA LYS A 65 -12.30 14.96 14.95
C LYS A 65 -13.23 14.59 13.77
N ILE A 66 -12.60 14.10 12.68
CA ILE A 66 -13.30 13.62 11.50
C ILE A 66 -13.14 12.11 11.44
N GLU A 67 -14.26 11.40 11.36
CA GLU A 67 -14.28 9.95 11.24
C GLU A 67 -15.09 9.56 10.00
N PRO A 68 -14.48 9.05 8.94
CA PRO A 68 -15.22 8.51 7.80
C PRO A 68 -16.01 7.26 8.21
N GLU A 69 -17.16 7.04 7.60
CA GLU A 69 -17.93 5.80 7.79
C GLU A 69 -17.19 4.59 7.25
N ASP A 70 -16.45 4.78 6.15
CA ASP A 70 -15.59 3.78 5.56
C ASP A 70 -14.45 4.46 4.80
N PHE A 71 -13.35 3.72 4.64
CA PHE A 71 -12.16 4.20 3.94
C PHE A 71 -11.49 3.03 3.23
N GLN A 72 -11.21 3.22 1.96
CA GLN A 72 -10.44 2.24 1.19
C GLN A 72 -9.52 2.93 0.19
N ILE A 73 -8.56 2.20 -0.30
CA ILE A 73 -7.63 2.68 -1.32
C ILE A 73 -7.49 1.62 -2.40
N GLU A 74 -7.53 2.06 -3.64
CA GLU A 74 -7.20 1.23 -4.79
C GLU A 74 -5.88 1.72 -5.37
N ILE A 75 -4.99 0.80 -5.66
CA ILE A 75 -3.68 1.11 -6.23
C ILE A 75 -3.50 0.30 -7.49
N ASP A 76 -3.27 0.98 -8.59
CA ASP A 76 -2.96 0.38 -9.88
C ASP A 76 -1.53 0.74 -10.27
N ALA A 77 -0.77 -0.24 -10.71
CA ALA A 77 0.64 -0.05 -11.00
C ALA A 77 1.07 -0.79 -12.26
N LYS A 78 2.00 -0.16 -12.99
CA LYS A 78 2.62 -0.74 -14.17
C LYS A 78 4.11 -0.92 -13.90
N ARG A 79 4.62 -2.12 -14.17
CA ARG A 79 6.05 -2.41 -14.13
C ARG A 79 6.69 -2.08 -15.46
N ARG A 80 7.99 -1.80 -15.46
CA ARG A 80 8.76 -1.58 -16.67
C ARG A 80 8.78 -2.85 -17.52
N GLU A 81 8.53 -2.70 -18.82
CA GLU A 81 8.56 -3.82 -19.75
C GLU A 81 9.98 -4.05 -20.26
N ASN A 82 10.30 -5.31 -20.56
CA ASN A 82 11.58 -5.71 -21.16
C ASN A 82 12.83 -5.30 -20.36
N GLU A 83 12.69 -5.11 -19.06
CA GLU A 83 13.81 -4.83 -18.15
C GLU A 83 13.90 -5.91 -17.07
N THR A 84 15.13 -6.16 -16.63
CA THR A 84 15.40 -7.07 -15.52
C THR A 84 16.36 -6.36 -14.53
N PRO A 85 15.94 -6.10 -13.29
CA PRO A 85 14.60 -6.36 -12.73
C PRO A 85 13.54 -5.40 -13.26
N ALA A 86 12.30 -5.90 -13.35
CA ALA A 86 11.15 -5.13 -13.82
C ALA A 86 10.54 -4.36 -12.62
N ILE A 87 11.10 -3.21 -12.30
CA ILE A 87 10.61 -2.34 -11.23
C ILE A 87 9.36 -1.56 -11.67
N PHE A 88 8.67 -0.92 -10.72
CA PHE A 88 7.51 -0.08 -11.06
C PHE A 88 7.92 1.12 -11.91
N GLU A 89 7.14 1.37 -12.96
CA GLU A 89 7.24 2.56 -13.80
C GLU A 89 6.26 3.63 -13.35
N LYS A 90 4.99 3.25 -13.20
CA LYS A 90 3.90 4.14 -12.82
C LYS A 90 3.03 3.48 -11.75
N ILE A 91 2.61 4.29 -10.78
CA ILE A 91 1.69 3.87 -9.72
C ILE A 91 0.63 4.95 -9.59
N ASN A 92 -0.64 4.55 -9.59
CA ASN A 92 -1.76 5.44 -9.31
C ASN A 92 -2.49 4.99 -8.06
N MET A 93 -2.75 5.92 -7.15
CA MET A 93 -3.44 5.68 -5.88
C MET A 93 -4.75 6.44 -5.87
N GLU A 94 -5.87 5.75 -5.65
CA GLU A 94 -7.17 6.40 -5.45
C GLU A 94 -7.68 6.12 -4.05
N PHE A 95 -7.79 7.17 -3.25
CA PHE A 95 -8.36 7.09 -1.90
C PHE A 95 -9.87 7.31 -1.96
N GLN A 96 -10.64 6.43 -1.33
CA GLN A 96 -12.09 6.51 -1.31
C GLN A 96 -12.59 6.62 0.13
N PHE A 97 -13.31 7.69 0.40
CA PHE A 97 -13.90 7.96 1.71
C PHE A 97 -15.41 7.89 1.60
N LYS A 98 -16.04 7.25 2.57
CA LYS A 98 -17.51 7.26 2.68
C LYS A 98 -17.94 8.11 3.84
N GLY A 99 -19.00 8.88 3.63
CA GLY A 99 -19.61 9.68 4.66
C GLY A 99 -19.78 11.14 4.27
N LYS A 100 -20.39 11.90 5.15
CA LYS A 100 -20.57 13.34 4.98
C LYS A 100 -19.37 14.07 5.55
N LEU A 101 -18.37 14.30 4.70
CA LEU A 101 -17.06 14.81 5.09
C LEU A 101 -16.78 16.16 4.44
N ASP A 102 -15.99 16.98 5.14
CA ASP A 102 -15.47 18.24 4.60
C ASP A 102 -14.36 17.94 3.58
N GLU A 103 -14.62 18.23 2.31
CA GLU A 103 -13.69 17.94 1.22
C GLU A 103 -12.34 18.62 1.39
N THR A 104 -12.31 19.86 1.88
CA THR A 104 -11.06 20.61 2.07
C THR A 104 -10.17 19.93 3.12
N LYS A 105 -10.76 19.44 4.20
CA LYS A 105 -10.02 18.74 5.25
C LYS A 105 -9.55 17.37 4.81
N VAL A 106 -10.36 16.65 4.05
CA VAL A 106 -9.94 15.37 3.46
C VAL A 106 -8.80 15.57 2.47
N ARG A 107 -8.91 16.55 1.59
CA ARG A 107 -7.84 16.91 0.64
C ARG A 107 -6.53 17.19 1.38
N ARG A 108 -6.59 18.01 2.40
CA ARG A 108 -5.41 18.37 3.20
C ARG A 108 -4.77 17.15 3.85
N ALA A 109 -5.58 16.23 4.38
CA ALA A 109 -5.08 15.01 4.98
C ALA A 109 -4.37 14.11 3.97
N VAL A 110 -4.96 13.95 2.78
CA VAL A 110 -4.36 13.15 1.69
C VAL A 110 -3.03 13.76 1.23
N GLU A 111 -3.01 15.06 0.95
CA GLU A 111 -1.81 15.75 0.50
C GLU A 111 -0.68 15.69 1.53
N LEU A 112 -0.97 15.95 2.81
CA LEU A 112 0.02 15.88 3.87
C LEU A 112 0.58 14.47 4.04
N SER A 113 -0.28 13.45 3.99
CA SER A 113 0.15 12.07 4.10
C SER A 113 1.11 11.71 2.97
N VAL A 114 0.66 11.87 1.74
CA VAL A 114 1.42 11.42 0.58
C VAL A 114 2.71 12.22 0.42
N GLU A 115 2.63 13.55 0.48
CA GLU A 115 3.76 14.41 0.13
C GLU A 115 4.74 14.66 1.27
N LYS A 116 4.29 14.58 2.52
CA LYS A 116 5.13 14.94 3.67
C LYS A 116 5.47 13.78 4.58
N TYR A 117 4.50 12.93 4.92
CA TYR A 117 4.68 11.96 6.00
C TYR A 117 4.91 10.52 5.56
N CYS A 118 4.43 10.10 4.40
CA CYS A 118 4.56 8.72 3.96
C CYS A 118 6.00 8.35 3.61
N SER A 119 6.64 7.58 4.48
CA SER A 119 8.02 7.12 4.28
C SER A 119 8.14 6.22 3.05
N VAL A 120 7.18 5.33 2.84
CA VAL A 120 7.20 4.40 1.70
C VAL A 120 7.06 5.16 0.37
N TYR A 121 6.17 6.16 0.31
CA TYR A 121 6.07 7.04 -0.85
C TYR A 121 7.42 7.69 -1.18
N ASN A 122 8.07 8.22 -0.15
CA ASN A 122 9.34 8.92 -0.32
C ASN A 122 10.46 8.00 -0.85
N ILE A 123 10.38 6.71 -0.57
CA ILE A 123 11.33 5.73 -1.10
C ILE A 123 10.99 5.38 -2.55
N ILE A 124 9.73 5.03 -2.81
CA ILE A 124 9.30 4.51 -4.12
C ILE A 124 9.31 5.60 -5.20
N LYS A 125 9.01 6.85 -4.84
CA LYS A 125 8.98 7.96 -5.81
C LYS A 125 10.30 8.18 -6.55
N GLU A 126 11.41 7.74 -6.00
CA GLU A 126 12.73 7.90 -6.62
C GLU A 126 12.89 7.07 -7.90
N THR A 127 12.08 6.02 -8.06
CA THR A 127 12.18 5.11 -9.21
C THR A 127 10.89 4.97 -10.01
N ALA A 128 9.76 5.40 -9.46
CA ALA A 128 8.45 5.29 -10.09
C ALA A 128 7.72 6.62 -10.08
N GLU A 129 6.95 6.91 -11.13
CA GLU A 129 6.03 8.04 -11.15
C GLU A 129 4.78 7.66 -10.37
N ILE A 130 4.47 8.40 -9.30
CA ILE A 130 3.31 8.13 -8.44
C ILE A 130 2.32 9.27 -8.59
N THR A 131 1.08 8.95 -8.98
CA THR A 131 -0.04 9.88 -9.01
C THR A 131 -1.07 9.44 -7.98
N TYR A 132 -1.85 10.39 -7.47
CA TYR A 132 -2.91 10.08 -6.52
C TYR A 132 -4.10 11.01 -6.69
N SER A 133 -5.25 10.50 -6.29
CA SER A 133 -6.52 11.24 -6.25
C SER A 133 -7.35 10.74 -5.08
N PHE A 134 -8.42 11.46 -4.75
CA PHE A 134 -9.39 10.99 -3.76
C PHE A 134 -10.80 11.30 -4.20
N LYS A 135 -11.74 10.55 -3.67
CA LYS A 135 -13.18 10.83 -3.83
C LYS A 135 -13.91 10.57 -2.52
N ILE A 136 -14.99 11.32 -2.32
CA ILE A 136 -15.90 11.15 -1.19
C ILE A 136 -17.21 10.66 -1.76
N VAL A 137 -17.70 9.52 -1.23
CA VAL A 137 -19.01 8.96 -1.59
C VAL A 137 -19.92 8.98 -0.38
N ASN A 138 -21.21 9.14 -0.62
CA ASN A 138 -22.21 9.20 0.43
C ASN A 138 -22.96 7.88 0.60
#